data_d7f3b478dd6860ff3d4ba04b843f94fa
#
_entry.id   d7f3b478dd6860ff3d4ba04b843f94fa
#
_cell.length_a   1.000
_cell.length_b   1.000
_cell.length_c   1.000
_cell.angle_alpha   90.00
_cell.angle_beta   90.00
_cell.angle_gamma   90.00
#
_symmetry.space_group_name_H-M   'P 1'
#
loop_
_entity.id
_entity.type
_entity.pdbx_description
1 polymer ?
#
loop_
_entity_poly.entity_id
_entity_poly.type
_entity_poly.pdbx_seq_one_letter_code
_entity_poly.pdbx_strand_id
1 'polypeptide(L)'
;GLTWGKIKMEKPGILISTISPEKGKKINAVDKHSKYVIKILAPKDLSEALFDYAECFFEAAHKITEFILYAEHPDIGKLDTYFFPIAFLYRHCIELGLKAIGFQYIQDKGERKRFVKNTRHNPAEILTAVMEKCSWLRPEEEMQWMQRYFADLSQKDRESDSFRYPFHIVWE
;
A
#
# COMPACT_ATOMS: atom_id res chain seq x y z
N GLY A 1 -16.70 9.25 -16.34
CA GLY A 1 -17.26 7.92 -16.09
C GLY A 1 -16.32 6.88 -16.66
N LEU A 2 -15.53 6.24 -15.80
CA LEU A 2 -14.68 5.10 -16.18
C LEU A 2 -15.59 3.86 -16.29
N THR A 3 -15.83 3.42 -17.51
CA THR A 3 -16.50 2.14 -17.79
C THR A 3 -15.47 1.02 -17.65
N TRP A 4 -15.59 0.23 -16.59
CA TRP A 4 -14.80 -0.99 -16.43
C TRP A 4 -15.20 -2.01 -17.53
N GLY A 5 -14.32 -2.22 -18.48
CA GLY A 5 -14.49 -3.25 -19.52
C GLY A 5 -14.57 -4.63 -18.88
N LYS A 6 -15.46 -5.48 -19.40
CA LYS A 6 -15.60 -6.88 -18.99
C LYS A 6 -14.30 -7.64 -19.29
N ILE A 7 -13.44 -7.81 -18.30
CA ILE A 7 -12.27 -8.69 -18.40
C ILE A 7 -12.75 -10.13 -18.18
N LYS A 8 -12.57 -10.96 -19.19
CA LYS A 8 -12.85 -12.39 -19.12
C LYS A 8 -11.77 -13.05 -18.24
N MET A 9 -12.14 -13.52 -17.06
CA MET A 9 -11.22 -14.11 -16.09
C MET A 9 -11.02 -15.60 -16.38
N GLU A 10 -9.77 -16.02 -16.52
CA GLU A 10 -9.38 -17.45 -16.69
C GLU A 10 -9.23 -18.21 -15.37
N LYS A 11 -9.19 -17.50 -14.22
CA LYS A 11 -9.19 -18.12 -12.88
C LYS A 11 -10.14 -17.36 -11.94
N PRO A 12 -10.90 -18.07 -11.09
CA PRO A 12 -11.78 -17.41 -10.15
C PRO A 12 -10.95 -16.64 -9.12
N GLY A 13 -11.19 -15.35 -9.01
CA GLY A 13 -10.71 -14.54 -7.91
C GLY A 13 -11.45 -14.89 -6.61
N ILE A 14 -10.95 -14.41 -5.50
CA ILE A 14 -11.66 -14.53 -4.21
C ILE A 14 -12.84 -13.56 -4.23
N LEU A 15 -14.03 -14.07 -4.00
CA LEU A 15 -15.25 -13.28 -3.86
C LEU A 15 -15.54 -13.10 -2.37
N ILE A 16 -15.63 -11.86 -1.92
CA ILE A 16 -16.04 -11.52 -0.55
C ILE A 16 -17.41 -10.85 -0.65
N SER A 17 -18.42 -11.48 -0.09
CA SER A 17 -19.80 -11.00 -0.18
C SER A 17 -20.23 -10.08 0.95
N THR A 18 -19.47 -10.05 2.04
CA THR A 18 -19.77 -9.23 3.22
C THR A 18 -18.56 -8.47 3.69
N ILE A 19 -18.76 -7.20 4.04
CA ILE A 19 -17.72 -6.36 4.67
C ILE A 19 -17.60 -6.72 6.16
N SER A 20 -18.67 -7.22 6.76
CA SER A 20 -18.69 -7.67 8.16
C SER A 20 -18.66 -9.18 8.24
N PRO A 21 -17.71 -9.77 8.98
CA PRO A 21 -17.65 -11.21 9.16
C PRO A 21 -18.82 -11.68 10.02
N GLU A 22 -19.57 -12.66 9.52
CA GLU A 22 -20.62 -13.32 10.29
C GLU A 22 -20.04 -14.51 11.07
N LYS A 23 -20.47 -14.65 12.33
CA LYS A 23 -20.03 -15.76 13.18
C LYS A 23 -20.35 -17.11 12.54
N GLY A 24 -19.34 -17.95 12.37
CA GLY A 24 -19.50 -19.29 11.79
C GLY A 24 -19.42 -19.35 10.26
N LYS A 25 -19.34 -18.22 9.56
CA LYS A 25 -19.11 -18.18 8.11
C LYS A 25 -17.62 -17.94 7.78
N LYS A 26 -17.16 -18.56 6.71
CA LYS A 26 -15.83 -18.25 6.18
C LYS A 26 -15.84 -16.85 5.56
N ILE A 27 -14.73 -16.09 5.67
CA ILE A 27 -14.60 -14.74 5.14
C ILE A 27 -14.83 -14.67 3.61
N ASN A 28 -14.57 -15.75 2.90
CA ASN A 28 -14.77 -15.88 1.45
C ASN A 28 -16.10 -16.56 1.06
N ALA A 29 -17.03 -16.71 2.01
CA ALA A 29 -18.36 -17.25 1.69
C ALA A 29 -19.14 -16.22 0.87
N VAL A 30 -19.52 -16.59 -0.34
CA VAL A 30 -20.34 -15.75 -1.22
C VAL A 30 -21.80 -15.91 -0.82
N ASP A 31 -22.41 -14.84 -0.35
CA ASP A 31 -23.85 -14.75 -0.21
C ASP A 31 -24.48 -14.39 -1.56
N LYS A 32 -25.28 -15.29 -2.10
CA LYS A 32 -25.98 -15.09 -3.39
C LYS A 32 -26.97 -13.92 -3.38
N HIS A 33 -27.36 -13.47 -2.21
CA HIS A 33 -28.27 -12.34 -2.00
C HIS A 33 -27.55 -11.04 -1.67
N SER A 34 -26.22 -11.07 -1.55
CA SER A 34 -25.45 -9.84 -1.25
C SER A 34 -25.53 -8.87 -2.42
N LYS A 35 -25.93 -7.65 -2.12
CA LYS A 35 -25.96 -6.54 -3.07
C LYS A 35 -24.57 -6.04 -3.45
N TYR A 36 -23.57 -6.31 -2.62
CA TYR A 36 -22.20 -5.86 -2.78
C TYR A 36 -21.24 -7.05 -2.75
N VAL A 37 -20.47 -7.22 -3.80
CA VAL A 37 -19.48 -8.28 -3.92
C VAL A 37 -18.13 -7.64 -4.22
N ILE A 38 -17.15 -7.89 -3.35
CA ILE A 38 -15.76 -7.49 -3.58
C ILE A 38 -15.09 -8.61 -4.37
N LYS A 39 -14.60 -8.29 -5.56
CA LYS A 39 -13.82 -9.22 -6.39
C LYS A 39 -12.34 -8.91 -6.21
N ILE A 40 -11.61 -9.86 -5.64
CA ILE A 40 -10.16 -9.81 -5.62
C ILE A 40 -9.67 -10.61 -6.82
N LEU A 41 -9.14 -9.92 -7.82
CA LEU A 41 -8.63 -10.54 -9.03
C LEU A 41 -7.26 -11.13 -8.77
N ALA A 42 -7.01 -12.35 -9.26
CA ALA A 42 -5.66 -12.89 -9.27
C ALA A 42 -4.83 -12.10 -10.30
N PRO A 43 -3.71 -11.47 -9.90
CA PRO A 43 -2.90 -10.67 -10.80
C PRO A 43 -2.22 -11.55 -11.84
N LYS A 44 -2.17 -11.08 -13.09
CA LYS A 44 -1.38 -11.69 -14.17
C LYS A 44 0.11 -11.43 -13.96
N ASP A 45 0.44 -10.22 -13.56
CA ASP A 45 1.78 -9.78 -13.19
C ASP A 45 1.77 -9.24 -11.74
N LEU A 46 2.77 -9.66 -10.97
CA LEU A 46 2.91 -9.25 -9.59
C LEU A 46 3.32 -7.78 -9.45
N SER A 47 4.05 -7.22 -10.40
CA SER A 47 4.39 -5.80 -10.44
C SER A 47 3.14 -4.95 -10.62
N GLU A 48 2.30 -5.27 -11.62
CA GLU A 48 1.01 -4.62 -11.84
C GLU A 48 0.12 -4.69 -10.58
N ALA A 49 0.03 -5.88 -9.97
CA ALA A 49 -0.76 -6.05 -8.76
C ALA A 49 -0.30 -5.18 -7.59
N LEU A 50 1.01 -5.08 -7.39
CA LEU A 50 1.57 -4.23 -6.34
C LEU A 50 1.27 -2.76 -6.61
N PHE A 51 1.30 -2.34 -7.87
CA PHE A 51 0.95 -0.97 -8.26
C PHE A 51 -0.53 -0.68 -8.04
N ASP A 52 -1.43 -1.57 -8.48
CA ASP A 52 -2.88 -1.43 -8.26
C ASP A 52 -3.21 -1.34 -6.76
N TYR A 53 -2.54 -2.14 -5.93
CA TYR A 53 -2.70 -2.03 -4.48
C TYR A 53 -2.16 -0.70 -3.93
N ALA A 54 -1.03 -0.22 -4.44
CA ALA A 54 -0.50 1.09 -4.04
C ALA A 54 -1.50 2.20 -4.35
N GLU A 55 -2.11 2.20 -5.53
CA GLU A 55 -3.16 3.16 -5.90
C GLU A 55 -4.37 3.07 -4.95
N CYS A 56 -4.84 1.87 -4.61
CA CYS A 56 -5.94 1.70 -3.66
C CYS A 56 -5.64 2.31 -2.29
N PHE A 57 -4.43 2.11 -1.76
CA PHE A 57 -4.01 2.70 -0.49
C PHE A 57 -3.86 4.22 -0.56
N PHE A 58 -3.31 4.72 -1.68
CA PHE A 58 -3.22 6.16 -1.93
C PHE A 58 -4.60 6.81 -1.97
N GLU A 59 -5.52 6.28 -2.76
CA GLU A 59 -6.88 6.82 -2.87
C GLU A 59 -7.61 6.81 -1.53
N ALA A 60 -7.47 5.75 -0.74
CA ALA A 60 -8.09 5.68 0.58
C ALA A 60 -7.53 6.76 1.52
N ALA A 61 -6.20 6.91 1.59
CA ALA A 61 -5.55 7.93 2.39
C ALA A 61 -5.98 9.33 1.95
N HIS A 62 -5.98 9.57 0.64
CA HIS A 62 -6.32 10.87 0.06
C HIS A 62 -7.77 11.26 0.36
N LYS A 63 -8.72 10.35 0.16
CA LYS A 63 -10.13 10.60 0.48
C LYS A 63 -10.38 10.87 1.96
N ILE A 64 -9.70 10.17 2.86
CA ILE A 64 -9.81 10.44 4.30
C ILE A 64 -9.24 11.83 4.61
N THR A 65 -8.09 12.17 4.01
CA THR A 65 -7.46 13.49 4.18
C THR A 65 -8.36 14.61 3.66
N GLU A 66 -8.91 14.46 2.44
CA GLU A 66 -9.85 15.42 1.87
C GLU A 66 -11.09 15.61 2.75
N PHE A 67 -11.67 14.51 3.22
CA PHE A 67 -12.85 14.54 4.10
C PHE A 67 -12.59 15.36 5.39
N ILE A 68 -11.37 15.31 5.93
CA ILE A 68 -11.03 16.03 7.14
C ILE A 68 -10.71 17.50 6.85
N LEU A 69 -9.94 17.78 5.79
CA LEU A 69 -9.44 19.12 5.50
C LEU A 69 -10.49 20.03 4.87
N TYR A 70 -11.40 19.46 4.05
CA TYR A 70 -12.38 20.22 3.30
C TYR A 70 -13.81 20.09 3.85
N ALA A 71 -13.98 19.57 5.06
CA ALA A 71 -15.27 19.62 5.76
C ALA A 71 -15.68 21.10 5.99
N GLU A 72 -16.96 21.39 5.86
CA GLU A 72 -17.48 22.75 6.15
C GLU A 72 -17.12 23.26 7.55
N HIS A 73 -16.99 22.33 8.49
CA HIS A 73 -16.52 22.58 9.85
C HIS A 73 -15.40 21.57 10.19
N PRO A 74 -14.12 21.93 9.92
CA PRO A 74 -13.00 21.07 10.22
C PRO A 74 -12.96 20.74 11.72
N ASP A 75 -13.07 19.47 12.04
CA ASP A 75 -12.93 18.98 13.40
C ASP A 75 -11.47 18.60 13.64
N ILE A 76 -10.73 19.49 14.29
CA ILE A 76 -9.29 19.31 14.57
C ILE A 76 -9.05 18.03 15.38
N GLY A 77 -9.99 17.63 16.27
CA GLY A 77 -9.89 16.38 17.01
C GLY A 77 -9.93 15.14 16.13
N LYS A 78 -10.55 15.24 14.94
CA LYS A 78 -10.49 14.16 13.93
C LYS A 78 -9.13 14.04 13.28
N LEU A 79 -8.38 15.14 13.10
CA LEU A 79 -7.01 15.08 12.59
C LEU A 79 -6.14 14.20 13.48
N ASP A 80 -6.18 14.38 14.78
CA ASP A 80 -5.42 13.55 15.72
C ASP A 80 -5.83 12.07 15.63
N THR A 81 -7.13 11.81 15.51
CA THR A 81 -7.66 10.44 15.41
C THR A 81 -7.28 9.75 14.10
N TYR A 82 -7.32 10.47 12.98
CA TYR A 82 -7.09 9.88 11.65
C TYR A 82 -5.64 9.99 11.18
N PHE A 83 -4.78 10.73 11.88
CA PHE A 83 -3.38 10.90 11.49
C PHE A 83 -2.66 9.55 11.30
N PHE A 84 -2.72 8.68 12.27
CA PHE A 84 -2.04 7.38 12.21
C PHE A 84 -2.55 6.48 11.08
N PRO A 85 -3.86 6.27 10.89
CA PRO A 85 -4.38 5.54 9.75
C PRO A 85 -3.95 6.16 8.40
N ILE A 86 -4.01 7.48 8.26
CA ILE A 86 -3.60 8.17 7.02
C ILE A 86 -2.10 7.96 6.76
N ALA A 87 -1.27 8.20 7.77
CA ALA A 87 0.18 8.02 7.66
C ALA A 87 0.55 6.58 7.30
N PHE A 88 -0.11 5.60 7.92
CA PHE A 88 0.06 4.18 7.58
C PHE A 88 -0.31 3.88 6.13
N LEU A 89 -1.44 4.36 5.64
CA LEU A 89 -1.91 4.13 4.28
C LEU A 89 -0.95 4.74 3.26
N TYR A 90 -0.51 6.00 3.44
CA TYR A 90 0.47 6.63 2.55
C TYR A 90 1.81 5.91 2.57
N ARG A 91 2.31 5.54 3.75
CA ARG A 91 3.56 4.80 3.87
C ARG A 91 3.48 3.44 3.16
N HIS A 92 2.36 2.74 3.33
CA HIS A 92 2.15 1.44 2.68
C HIS A 92 2.02 1.57 1.17
N CYS A 93 1.36 2.62 0.68
CA CYS A 93 1.32 2.97 -0.73
C CYS A 93 2.74 3.14 -1.31
N ILE A 94 3.60 3.92 -0.64
CA ILE A 94 4.99 4.14 -1.06
C ILE A 94 5.76 2.81 -1.13
N GLU A 95 5.65 1.99 -0.09
CA GLU A 95 6.28 0.67 -0.03
C GLU A 95 5.88 -0.21 -1.22
N LEU A 96 4.58 -0.31 -1.49
CA LEU A 96 4.05 -1.13 -2.58
C LEU A 96 4.46 -0.58 -3.95
N GLY A 97 4.42 0.73 -4.15
CA GLY A 97 4.83 1.38 -5.39
C GLY A 97 6.32 1.14 -5.69
N LEU A 98 7.19 1.30 -4.70
CA LEU A 98 8.62 1.02 -4.86
C LEU A 98 8.88 -0.47 -5.15
N LYS A 99 8.17 -1.38 -4.49
CA LYS A 99 8.25 -2.82 -4.78
C LYS A 99 7.74 -3.16 -6.17
N ALA A 100 6.69 -2.49 -6.64
CA ALA A 100 6.18 -2.64 -8.00
C ALA A 100 7.26 -2.30 -9.03
N ILE A 101 7.93 -1.15 -8.85
CA ILE A 101 9.06 -0.75 -9.70
C ILE A 101 10.16 -1.81 -9.66
N GLY A 102 10.61 -2.22 -8.46
CA GLY A 102 11.63 -3.25 -8.31
C GLY A 102 11.28 -4.55 -9.05
N PHE A 103 10.03 -4.97 -8.99
CA PHE A 103 9.56 -6.21 -9.62
C PHE A 103 9.46 -6.12 -11.15
N GLN A 104 9.34 -4.93 -11.74
CA GLN A 104 9.48 -4.75 -13.18
C GLN A 104 10.87 -5.13 -13.68
N TYR A 105 11.91 -4.82 -12.91
CA TYR A 105 13.31 -5.03 -13.30
C TYR A 105 13.91 -6.32 -12.78
N ILE A 106 13.33 -6.92 -11.73
CA ILE A 106 13.75 -8.21 -11.18
C ILE A 106 12.85 -9.30 -11.73
N GLN A 107 13.31 -10.04 -12.73
CA GLN A 107 12.52 -11.10 -13.39
C GLN A 107 12.64 -12.46 -12.68
N ASP A 108 13.80 -12.75 -12.09
CA ASP A 108 14.03 -14.02 -11.39
C ASP A 108 13.28 -14.10 -10.06
N LYS A 109 12.57 -15.21 -9.85
CA LYS A 109 11.77 -15.45 -8.63
C LYS A 109 12.61 -15.51 -7.36
N GLY A 110 13.81 -16.06 -7.43
CA GLY A 110 14.72 -16.15 -6.29
C GLY A 110 15.26 -14.78 -5.91
N GLU A 111 15.56 -13.96 -6.91
CA GLU A 111 16.01 -12.59 -6.71
C GLU A 111 14.89 -11.71 -6.13
N ARG A 112 13.64 -11.85 -6.59
CA ARG A 112 12.47 -11.19 -6.00
C ARG A 112 12.29 -11.55 -4.52
N LYS A 113 12.45 -12.83 -4.18
CA LYS A 113 12.39 -13.28 -2.77
C LYS A 113 13.50 -12.64 -1.92
N ARG A 114 14.74 -12.57 -2.44
CA ARG A 114 15.87 -11.94 -1.75
C ARG A 114 15.62 -10.44 -1.58
N PHE A 115 15.16 -9.75 -2.62
CA PHE A 115 14.79 -8.34 -2.57
C PHE A 115 13.79 -8.07 -1.43
N VAL A 116 12.65 -8.77 -1.41
CA VAL A 116 11.63 -8.59 -0.37
C VAL A 116 12.18 -8.94 1.03
N LYS A 117 12.96 -10.02 1.16
CA LYS A 117 13.54 -10.42 2.44
C LYS A 117 14.53 -9.41 3.01
N ASN A 118 15.32 -8.79 2.14
CA ASN A 118 16.37 -7.87 2.55
C ASN A 118 15.81 -6.48 2.86
N THR A 119 14.86 -6.01 2.08
CA THR A 119 14.28 -4.67 2.22
C THR A 119 13.08 -4.62 3.18
N ARG A 120 12.42 -5.77 3.43
CA ARG A 120 11.23 -5.90 4.29
C ARG A 120 10.20 -4.79 4.07
N HIS A 121 10.04 -3.92 5.06
CA HIS A 121 9.09 -2.81 5.09
C HIS A 121 9.79 -1.44 5.17
N ASN A 122 11.10 -1.38 4.93
CA ASN A 122 11.87 -0.14 5.03
C ASN A 122 11.93 0.58 3.68
N PRO A 123 11.23 1.73 3.49
CA PRO A 123 11.21 2.45 2.21
C PRO A 123 12.59 2.92 1.74
N ALA A 124 13.50 3.28 2.66
CA ALA A 124 14.85 3.69 2.31
C ALA A 124 15.65 2.54 1.70
N GLU A 125 15.56 1.35 2.31
CA GLU A 125 16.22 0.15 1.79
C GLU A 125 15.61 -0.31 0.46
N ILE A 126 14.28 -0.22 0.32
CA ILE A 126 13.59 -0.55 -0.94
C ILE A 126 14.03 0.42 -2.03
N LEU A 127 14.03 1.73 -1.77
CA LEU A 127 14.45 2.73 -2.74
C LEU A 127 15.90 2.53 -3.18
N THR A 128 16.82 2.29 -2.25
CA THR A 128 18.23 2.00 -2.54
C THR A 128 18.36 0.78 -3.45
N ALA A 129 17.70 -0.33 -3.12
CA ALA A 129 17.73 -1.55 -3.92
C ALA A 129 17.09 -1.38 -5.31
N VAL A 130 16.04 -0.54 -5.43
CA VAL A 130 15.43 -0.18 -6.72
C VAL A 130 16.41 0.64 -7.56
N MET A 131 17.06 1.63 -6.98
CA MET A 131 18.05 2.48 -7.69
C MET A 131 19.25 1.67 -8.19
N GLU A 132 19.71 0.69 -7.44
CA GLU A 132 20.77 -0.23 -7.86
C GLU A 132 20.39 -1.03 -9.13
N LYS A 133 19.11 -1.39 -9.26
CA LYS A 133 18.61 -2.15 -10.41
C LYS A 133 18.20 -1.26 -11.58
N CYS A 134 17.81 -0.03 -11.33
CA CYS A 134 17.34 0.93 -12.29
C CYS A 134 18.39 2.00 -12.54
N SER A 135 19.42 1.67 -13.34
CA SER A 135 20.56 2.58 -13.62
C SER A 135 20.17 3.90 -14.31
N TRP A 136 18.94 3.97 -14.84
CA TRP A 136 18.37 5.19 -15.42
C TRP A 136 17.74 6.13 -14.36
N LEU A 137 17.42 5.61 -13.16
CA LEU A 137 17.05 6.43 -12.00
C LEU A 137 18.33 7.10 -11.45
N ARG A 138 18.78 8.12 -12.15
CA ARG A 138 19.93 8.91 -11.68
C ARG A 138 19.52 9.76 -10.49
N PRO A 139 20.46 10.10 -9.60
CA PRO A 139 20.19 10.95 -8.45
C PRO A 139 19.97 12.41 -8.92
N GLU A 140 18.80 12.67 -9.48
CA GLU A 140 18.29 14.02 -9.65
C GLU A 140 17.90 14.59 -8.29
N GLU A 141 17.66 15.87 -8.21
CA GLU A 141 17.40 16.57 -6.95
C GLU A 141 16.21 15.96 -6.19
N GLU A 142 15.14 15.61 -6.91
CA GLU A 142 13.96 14.94 -6.35
C GLU A 142 14.30 13.58 -5.75
N MET A 143 15.16 12.80 -6.41
CA MET A 143 15.56 11.49 -5.92
C MET A 143 16.42 11.59 -4.67
N GLN A 144 17.32 12.57 -4.61
CA GLN A 144 18.10 12.85 -3.41
C GLN A 144 17.22 13.32 -2.25
N TRP A 145 16.19 14.10 -2.55
CA TRP A 145 15.21 14.51 -1.57
C TRP A 145 14.45 13.30 -1.04
N MET A 146 13.95 12.42 -1.91
CA MET A 146 13.26 11.18 -1.51
C MET A 146 14.15 10.29 -0.64
N GLN A 147 15.42 10.13 -0.99
CA GLN A 147 16.36 9.34 -0.20
C GLN A 147 16.52 9.91 1.22
N ARG A 148 16.68 11.23 1.36
CA ARG A 148 16.77 11.89 2.67
C ARG A 148 15.46 11.71 3.46
N TYR A 149 14.33 11.97 2.82
CA TYR A 149 13.02 11.83 3.45
C TYR A 149 12.77 10.40 3.96
N PHE A 150 13.09 9.39 3.16
CA PHE A 150 12.92 7.99 3.58
C PHE A 150 13.94 7.56 4.63
N ALA A 151 15.14 8.12 4.61
CA ALA A 151 16.12 7.89 5.67
C ALA A 151 15.61 8.43 7.02
N ASP A 152 15.09 9.65 7.04
CA ASP A 152 14.50 10.26 8.24
C ASP A 152 13.27 9.47 8.72
N LEU A 153 12.40 9.08 7.80
CA LEU A 153 11.23 8.25 8.12
C LEU A 153 11.66 6.90 8.73
N SER A 154 12.70 6.28 8.16
CA SER A 154 13.19 4.97 8.62
C SER A 154 13.88 5.04 9.99
N GLN A 155 14.42 6.19 10.38
CA GLN A 155 14.94 6.38 11.73
C GLN A 155 13.80 6.35 12.77
N LYS A 156 12.63 6.91 12.41
CA LYS A 156 11.47 7.00 13.31
C LYS A 156 10.58 5.77 13.28
N ASP A 157 10.54 5.06 12.16
CA ASP A 157 9.63 3.94 11.91
C ASP A 157 10.28 2.85 11.04
N ARG A 158 11.38 2.27 11.55
CA ARG A 158 12.20 1.30 10.79
C ARG A 158 11.43 0.08 10.33
N GLU A 159 10.66 -0.53 11.22
CA GLU A 159 9.94 -1.78 10.97
C GLU A 159 8.49 -1.55 10.49
N SER A 160 8.10 -0.28 10.22
CA SER A 160 6.72 0.08 9.86
C SER A 160 5.70 -0.19 10.96
N ASP A 161 6.13 -0.13 12.22
CA ASP A 161 5.32 -0.48 13.38
C ASP A 161 4.75 0.74 14.10
N SER A 162 5.43 1.89 14.03
CA SER A 162 5.06 3.09 14.79
C SER A 162 3.68 3.64 14.41
N PHE A 163 3.25 3.47 13.15
CA PHE A 163 1.91 3.87 12.72
C PHE A 163 0.86 2.77 12.86
N ARG A 164 1.27 1.55 13.20
CA ARG A 164 0.37 0.42 13.45
C ARG A 164 0.08 0.21 14.92
N TYR A 165 1.09 0.45 15.75
CA TYR A 165 1.04 0.13 17.17
C TYR A 165 1.47 1.33 18.02
N PRO A 166 0.74 1.69 19.07
CA PRO A 166 1.07 2.83 19.90
C PRO A 166 2.29 2.63 20.80
N PHE A 167 2.90 1.45 20.82
CA PHE A 167 3.98 1.11 21.74
C PHE A 167 5.26 1.90 21.51
N HIS A 168 5.56 2.28 20.26
CA HIS A 168 6.79 2.98 19.89
C HIS A 168 6.69 4.50 20.03
N ILE A 169 5.49 5.03 20.23
CA ILE A 169 5.27 6.48 20.29
C ILE A 169 5.22 6.99 21.75
N VAL A 170 4.93 6.11 22.69
CA VAL A 170 4.64 6.48 24.09
C VAL A 170 5.86 6.34 25.02
N TRP A 171 6.97 5.79 24.56
CA TRP A 171 8.10 5.39 25.43
C TRP A 171 9.42 6.12 25.14
N GLU A 172 9.41 7.17 24.32
CA GLU A 172 10.47 8.17 24.22
C GLU A 172 10.06 9.48 24.93
#